data_f2b6410d0f9826476205b54a5206e205
#
_entry.id   f2b6410d0f9826476205b54a5206e205
#
_cell.length_a   1.000
_cell.length_b   1.000
_cell.length_c   1.000
_cell.angle_alpha   90.00
_cell.angle_beta   90.00
_cell.angle_gamma   90.00
#
_symmetry.space_group_name_H-M   'P 1'
#
loop_
_entity.id
_entity.type
_entity.pdbx_description
1 polymer ?
#
loop_
_entity_poly.entity_id
_entity_poly.type
_entity_poly.pdbx_seq_one_letter_code
_entity_poly.pdbx_strand_id
1 'polypeptide(L)'
;VFLSLQKEYENITLDKTKVTHIKSFFKLSEELNFNKLVFFLDRLEHHMLCLDHGKVKLEKFNTFSEGKEFCNLVSSLLENKGFQTIDACIFSSLTKSGISINHADKESVFLFNVFGSVIYNIYEERSHTSFLLNPGDFLLVPKSVVHAAIPLEPRIVVSVGVFD
;
A
#
# COMPACT_ATOMS: atom_id res chain seq x y z
N VAL A 1 1.83 -5.48 17.14
CA VAL A 1 1.74 -5.79 15.68
C VAL A 1 0.32 -5.54 15.25
N PHE A 2 0.08 -4.57 14.36
CA PHE A 2 -1.29 -4.24 13.93
C PHE A 2 -1.73 -5.00 12.67
N LEU A 3 -0.90 -5.93 12.17
CA LEU A 3 -1.17 -6.71 10.99
C LEU A 3 -0.66 -8.14 11.18
N SER A 4 -1.45 -9.13 10.80
CA SER A 4 -1.03 -10.52 10.70
C SER A 4 -1.40 -11.09 9.33
N LEU A 5 -0.49 -11.88 8.76
CA LEU A 5 -0.79 -12.59 7.52
C LEU A 5 -1.67 -13.79 7.77
N GLN A 6 -2.45 -14.12 6.78
CA GLN A 6 -3.15 -15.37 6.78
C GLN A 6 -2.18 -16.52 6.45
N LYS A 7 -2.17 -17.58 7.26
CA LYS A 7 -1.26 -18.74 7.11
C LYS A 7 -1.23 -19.36 5.72
N GLU A 8 -2.34 -19.30 5.01
CA GLU A 8 -2.48 -19.84 3.65
C GLU A 8 -1.59 -19.13 2.62
N TYR A 9 -1.12 -17.90 2.93
CA TYR A 9 -0.29 -17.11 2.03
C TYR A 9 1.20 -17.11 2.38
N GLU A 10 1.62 -17.80 3.44
CA GLU A 10 3.04 -17.91 3.82
C GLU A 10 3.92 -18.47 2.68
N ASN A 11 3.36 -19.40 1.89
CA ASN A 11 4.05 -20.06 0.79
C ASN A 11 3.67 -19.54 -0.61
N ILE A 12 3.00 -18.38 -0.71
CA ILE A 12 2.61 -17.84 -2.01
C ILE A 12 3.84 -17.47 -2.84
N THR A 13 3.80 -17.81 -4.12
CA THR A 13 4.81 -17.36 -5.07
C THR A 13 4.35 -16.07 -5.71
N LEU A 14 5.16 -15.02 -5.62
CA LEU A 14 4.94 -13.73 -6.27
C LEU A 14 5.80 -13.62 -7.52
N ASP A 15 5.18 -13.41 -8.66
CA ASP A 15 5.88 -13.13 -9.92
C ASP A 15 6.17 -11.62 -9.99
N LYS A 16 7.45 -11.26 -9.98
CA LYS A 16 7.92 -9.85 -10.00
C LYS A 16 7.49 -9.08 -11.25
N THR A 17 7.11 -9.77 -12.31
CA THR A 17 6.76 -9.18 -13.61
C THR A 17 5.26 -9.03 -13.81
N LYS A 18 4.44 -9.55 -12.87
CA LYS A 18 2.98 -9.58 -13.01
C LYS A 18 2.29 -8.84 -11.89
N VAL A 19 1.26 -8.08 -12.25
CA VAL A 19 0.32 -7.55 -11.26
C VAL A 19 -0.38 -8.71 -10.57
N THR A 20 -0.34 -8.71 -9.24
CA THR A 20 -0.92 -9.79 -8.43
C THR A 20 -1.85 -9.20 -7.37
N HIS A 21 -3.14 -9.53 -7.44
CA HIS A 21 -4.14 -9.16 -6.45
C HIS A 21 -4.51 -10.37 -5.60
N ILE A 22 -4.43 -10.24 -4.28
CA ILE A 22 -4.80 -11.29 -3.33
C ILE A 22 -5.81 -10.71 -2.35
N LYS A 23 -7.00 -11.29 -2.35
CA LYS A 23 -8.07 -10.93 -1.42
C LYS A 23 -7.81 -11.50 -0.04
N SER A 24 -8.17 -10.74 0.99
CA SER A 24 -8.04 -11.14 2.39
C SER A 24 -6.65 -11.68 2.74
N PHE A 25 -5.60 -11.06 2.19
CA PHE A 25 -4.21 -11.48 2.36
C PHE A 25 -3.74 -11.37 3.81
N PHE A 26 -4.25 -10.38 4.52
CA PHE A 26 -3.89 -10.10 5.90
C PHE A 26 -5.09 -9.74 6.77
N LYS A 27 -4.92 -9.87 8.08
CA LYS A 27 -5.86 -9.36 9.08
C LYS A 27 -5.22 -8.23 9.86
N LEU A 28 -5.99 -7.20 10.12
CA LEU A 28 -5.59 -6.14 11.04
C LEU A 28 -5.92 -6.62 12.46
N SER A 29 -4.91 -6.68 13.32
CA SER A 29 -5.09 -6.97 14.76
C SER A 29 -5.58 -5.75 15.53
N GLU A 30 -5.24 -4.57 15.03
CA GLU A 30 -5.78 -3.28 15.44
C GLU A 30 -6.08 -2.46 14.20
N GLU A 31 -7.21 -1.77 14.19
CA GLU A 31 -7.56 -0.92 13.05
C GLU A 31 -6.58 0.25 12.91
N LEU A 32 -5.88 0.31 11.80
CA LEU A 32 -5.27 1.55 11.34
C LEU A 32 -6.39 2.43 10.78
N ASN A 33 -6.99 3.22 11.64
CA ASN A 33 -8.07 4.13 11.32
C ASN A 33 -7.57 5.58 11.27
N PHE A 34 -8.48 6.51 10.94
CA PHE A 34 -8.13 7.93 10.85
C PHE A 34 -7.67 8.53 12.16
N ASN A 35 -8.11 8.06 13.32
CA ASN A 35 -7.62 8.56 14.62
C ASN A 35 -6.13 8.21 14.80
N LYS A 36 -5.71 7.00 14.46
CA LYS A 36 -4.29 6.64 14.46
C LYS A 36 -3.50 7.41 13.39
N LEU A 37 -4.10 7.65 12.22
CA LEU A 37 -3.47 8.48 11.20
C LEU A 37 -3.21 9.90 11.72
N VAL A 38 -4.19 10.54 12.37
CA VAL A 38 -4.03 11.87 13.01
C VAL A 38 -2.90 11.84 14.03
N PHE A 39 -2.82 10.80 14.86
CA PHE A 39 -1.73 10.64 15.83
C PHE A 39 -0.35 10.56 15.17
N PHE A 40 -0.22 9.94 13.99
CA PHE A 40 1.03 9.97 13.22
C PHE A 40 1.28 11.36 12.65
N LEU A 41 0.25 12.02 12.12
CA LEU A 41 0.37 13.36 11.54
C LEU A 41 0.85 14.40 12.56
N ASP A 42 0.38 14.32 13.79
CA ASP A 42 0.79 15.21 14.88
C ASP A 42 2.26 15.07 15.29
N ARG A 43 2.89 13.93 14.93
CA ARG A 43 4.29 13.62 15.25
C ARG A 43 5.24 13.85 14.07
N LEU A 44 4.72 14.30 12.94
CA LEU A 44 5.50 14.49 11.73
C LEU A 44 6.24 15.81 11.71
N GLU A 45 7.45 15.76 11.18
CA GLU A 45 8.09 16.93 10.62
C GLU A 45 7.41 17.32 9.31
N HIS A 46 7.21 18.62 9.07
CA HIS A 46 6.43 19.14 7.94
C HIS A 46 6.85 18.58 6.56
N HIS A 47 8.13 18.24 6.37
CA HIS A 47 8.63 17.71 5.11
C HIS A 47 8.23 16.26 4.80
N MET A 48 7.65 15.55 5.77
CA MET A 48 7.15 14.18 5.59
C MET A 48 5.70 14.12 5.15
N LEU A 49 5.02 15.26 5.11
CA LEU A 49 3.62 15.35 4.77
C LEU A 49 3.43 16.02 3.41
N CYS A 50 2.83 15.30 2.49
CA CYS A 50 2.36 15.85 1.23
C CYS A 50 0.83 15.87 1.21
N LEU A 51 0.26 17.06 1.04
CA LEU A 51 -1.18 17.28 0.89
C LEU A 51 -1.48 17.69 -0.55
N ASP A 52 -2.29 16.93 -1.23
CA ASP A 52 -2.69 17.21 -2.60
C ASP A 52 -4.15 16.82 -2.84
N HIS A 53 -5.01 17.81 -3.11
CA HIS A 53 -6.41 17.61 -3.52
C HIS A 53 -7.18 16.55 -2.70
N GLY A 54 -7.12 16.63 -1.37
CA GLY A 54 -7.81 15.70 -0.47
C GLY A 54 -7.09 14.37 -0.25
N LYS A 55 -5.86 14.24 -0.75
CA LYS A 55 -4.94 13.14 -0.43
C LYS A 55 -3.97 13.59 0.65
N VAL A 56 -3.63 12.66 1.50
CA VAL A 56 -2.55 12.78 2.49
C VAL A 56 -1.55 11.67 2.20
N LYS A 57 -0.32 12.03 1.85
CA LYS A 57 0.80 11.10 1.76
C LYS A 57 1.69 11.32 2.97
N LEU A 58 1.86 10.30 3.78
CA LEU A 58 2.81 10.25 4.87
C LEU A 58 4.02 9.46 4.39
N GLU A 59 5.11 10.16 4.10
CA GLU A 59 6.35 9.55 3.66
C GLU A 59 7.14 8.98 4.84
N LYS A 60 8.03 8.03 4.57
CA LYS A 60 8.91 7.40 5.56
C LYS A 60 8.17 6.84 6.77
N PHE A 61 7.02 6.22 6.54
CA PHE A 61 6.26 5.56 7.61
C PHE A 61 7.11 4.54 8.39
N ASN A 62 8.08 3.93 7.72
CA ASN A 62 9.07 3.03 8.32
C ASN A 62 10.00 3.68 9.37
N THR A 63 9.98 5.00 9.55
CA THR A 63 10.70 5.66 10.65
C THR A 63 9.96 5.60 11.99
N PHE A 64 8.65 5.38 11.96
CA PHE A 64 7.84 5.15 13.15
C PHE A 64 7.96 3.70 13.63
N SER A 65 7.74 3.45 14.92
CA SER A 65 7.80 2.11 15.51
C SER A 65 6.86 1.13 14.81
N GLU A 66 5.62 1.56 14.57
CA GLU A 66 4.58 0.79 13.90
C GLU A 66 4.95 0.50 12.43
N GLY A 67 5.52 1.48 11.75
CA GLY A 67 6.01 1.32 10.39
C GLY A 67 7.20 0.37 10.29
N LYS A 68 8.12 0.42 11.27
CA LYS A 68 9.23 -0.56 11.36
C LYS A 68 8.73 -1.97 11.56
N GLU A 69 7.79 -2.18 12.48
CA GLU A 69 7.18 -3.50 12.69
C GLU A 69 6.50 -4.00 11.40
N PHE A 70 5.77 -3.12 10.71
CA PHE A 70 5.13 -3.44 9.45
C PHE A 70 6.16 -3.83 8.38
N CYS A 71 7.21 -3.03 8.19
CA CYS A 71 8.26 -3.32 7.22
C CYS A 71 9.02 -4.62 7.55
N ASN A 72 9.31 -4.88 8.82
CA ASN A 72 9.94 -6.13 9.25
C ASN A 72 9.07 -7.35 8.90
N LEU A 73 7.75 -7.25 9.12
CA LEU A 73 6.82 -8.29 8.74
C LEU A 73 6.82 -8.51 7.23
N VAL A 74 6.70 -7.43 6.45
CA VAL A 74 6.74 -7.50 4.97
C VAL A 74 8.08 -8.07 4.50
N SER A 75 9.21 -7.63 5.07
CA SER A 75 10.55 -8.15 4.74
C SER A 75 10.65 -9.65 5.00
N SER A 76 10.19 -10.12 6.15
CA SER A 76 10.24 -11.56 6.48
C SER A 76 9.45 -12.43 5.49
N LEU A 77 8.38 -11.84 4.87
CA LEU A 77 7.61 -12.51 3.83
C LEU A 77 8.32 -12.55 2.48
N LEU A 78 9.12 -11.53 2.22
CA LEU A 78 9.66 -11.25 0.90
C LEU A 78 11.11 -11.71 0.76
N GLU A 79 11.87 -11.86 1.86
CA GLU A 79 13.27 -12.29 1.85
C GLU A 79 13.45 -13.60 1.09
N ASN A 80 12.59 -14.58 1.32
CA ASN A 80 12.61 -15.88 0.61
C ASN A 80 12.13 -15.78 -0.85
N LYS A 81 11.64 -14.61 -1.29
CA LYS A 81 11.07 -14.37 -2.62
C LYS A 81 11.93 -13.45 -3.47
N GLY A 82 13.09 -13.04 -2.93
CA GLY A 82 14.08 -12.21 -3.64
C GLY A 82 13.70 -10.74 -3.78
N PHE A 83 12.83 -10.21 -2.90
CA PHE A 83 12.54 -8.78 -2.80
C PHE A 83 13.24 -8.17 -1.59
N GLN A 84 13.68 -6.94 -1.75
CA GLN A 84 14.21 -6.15 -0.65
C GLN A 84 13.34 -4.91 -0.44
N THR A 85 12.86 -4.71 0.79
CA THR A 85 12.08 -3.52 1.14
C THR A 85 12.95 -2.27 1.16
N ILE A 86 12.43 -1.16 0.63
CA ILE A 86 13.12 0.13 0.58
C ILE A 86 12.55 1.06 1.63
N ASP A 87 11.26 1.39 1.49
CA ASP A 87 10.56 2.30 2.36
C ASP A 87 9.07 1.96 2.45
N ALA A 88 8.38 2.64 3.34
CA ALA A 88 6.93 2.56 3.42
C ALA A 88 6.32 3.96 3.50
N CYS A 89 5.21 4.13 2.79
CA CYS A 89 4.39 5.32 2.81
C CYS A 89 2.96 4.97 3.18
N ILE A 90 2.25 5.89 3.84
CA ILE A 90 0.79 5.80 3.97
C ILE A 90 0.16 6.76 2.95
N PHE A 91 -0.74 6.24 2.15
CA PHE A 91 -1.64 7.03 1.33
C PHE A 91 -3.03 7.02 1.94
N SER A 92 -3.57 8.19 2.24
CA SER A 92 -4.95 8.31 2.68
C SER A 92 -5.72 9.32 1.83
N SER A 93 -7.02 9.12 1.75
CA SER A 93 -7.97 10.05 1.15
C SER A 93 -9.12 10.23 2.11
N LEU A 94 -9.44 11.48 2.43
CA LEU A 94 -10.56 11.82 3.32
C LEU A 94 -11.89 11.85 2.57
N THR A 95 -11.82 11.89 1.24
CA THR A 95 -12.97 11.99 0.35
C THR A 95 -12.76 11.11 -0.89
N LYS A 96 -13.82 10.93 -1.70
CA LYS A 96 -13.74 10.26 -3.00
C LYS A 96 -12.90 11.04 -4.04
N SER A 97 -12.53 12.28 -3.78
CA SER A 97 -11.78 13.13 -4.73
C SER A 97 -10.28 12.88 -4.77
N GLY A 98 -9.75 12.04 -3.88
CA GLY A 98 -8.32 11.73 -3.80
C GLY A 98 -7.82 10.79 -4.90
N ILE A 99 -8.24 11.00 -6.16
CA ILE A 99 -7.81 10.17 -7.30
C ILE A 99 -6.33 10.45 -7.57
N SER A 100 -5.50 9.40 -7.69
CA SER A 100 -4.16 9.53 -8.24
C SER A 100 -4.26 9.54 -9.76
N ILE A 101 -3.55 10.47 -10.39
CA ILE A 101 -3.38 10.46 -11.86
C ILE A 101 -2.55 9.23 -12.27
N ASN A 102 -2.69 8.85 -13.55
CA ASN A 102 -1.88 7.76 -14.11
C ASN A 102 -0.40 8.05 -13.93
N HIS A 103 0.32 7.15 -13.30
CA HIS A 103 1.76 7.20 -13.07
C HIS A 103 2.35 5.80 -13.07
N ALA A 104 3.66 5.72 -13.16
CA ALA A 104 4.42 4.48 -12.99
C ALA A 104 5.54 4.74 -11.98
N ASP A 105 5.73 3.80 -11.07
CA ASP A 105 6.81 3.87 -10.09
C ASP A 105 8.12 3.32 -10.65
N LYS A 106 9.22 3.77 -10.08
CA LYS A 106 10.57 3.29 -10.42
C LYS A 106 10.87 1.94 -9.78
N GLU A 107 10.18 1.64 -8.68
CA GLU A 107 10.25 0.41 -7.90
C GLU A 107 8.96 -0.38 -8.06
N SER A 108 9.01 -1.68 -7.81
CA SER A 108 7.80 -2.46 -7.59
C SER A 108 7.17 -2.05 -6.27
N VAL A 109 5.83 -1.96 -6.20
CA VAL A 109 5.12 -1.54 -5.00
C VAL A 109 4.17 -2.61 -4.50
N PHE A 110 4.18 -2.81 -3.20
CA PHE A 110 3.24 -3.63 -2.47
C PHE A 110 2.22 -2.74 -1.76
N LEU A 111 0.98 -2.84 -2.16
CA LEU A 111 -0.13 -2.06 -1.66
C LEU A 111 -0.98 -2.90 -0.71
N PHE A 112 -1.05 -2.49 0.53
CA PHE A 112 -1.86 -3.11 1.58
C PHE A 112 -3.03 -2.19 1.90
N ASN A 113 -4.24 -2.58 1.49
CA ASN A 113 -5.42 -1.78 1.78
C ASN A 113 -5.93 -2.04 3.19
N VAL A 114 -5.81 -1.06 4.09
CA VAL A 114 -6.09 -1.22 5.52
C VAL A 114 -7.41 -0.60 5.95
N PHE A 115 -7.94 0.36 5.20
CA PHE A 115 -9.23 0.99 5.51
C PHE A 115 -9.89 1.50 4.23
N GLY A 116 -11.22 1.37 4.15
CA GLY A 116 -12.03 1.80 3.00
C GLY A 116 -11.76 0.98 1.74
N SER A 117 -12.48 1.30 0.67
CA SER A 117 -12.38 0.61 -0.61
C SER A 117 -11.80 1.51 -1.69
N VAL A 118 -10.96 0.93 -2.54
CA VAL A 118 -10.26 1.64 -3.61
C VAL A 118 -10.19 0.78 -4.87
N ILE A 119 -10.35 1.39 -6.04
CA ILE A 119 -10.07 0.75 -7.32
C ILE A 119 -8.67 1.16 -7.78
N TYR A 120 -7.84 0.18 -8.12
CA TYR A 120 -6.61 0.39 -8.86
C TYR A 120 -6.83 0.01 -10.32
N ASN A 121 -6.69 0.99 -11.22
CA ASN A 121 -6.65 0.76 -12.65
C ASN A 121 -5.20 0.54 -13.07
N ILE A 122 -4.95 -0.57 -13.71
CA ILE A 122 -3.66 -0.95 -14.29
C ILE A 122 -3.76 -0.81 -15.79
N TYR A 123 -2.85 -0.07 -16.39
CA TYR A 123 -2.85 0.22 -17.82
C TYR A 123 -1.71 -0.52 -18.50
N GLU A 124 -2.06 -1.35 -19.47
CA GLU A 124 -1.15 -2.03 -20.38
C GLU A 124 -1.29 -1.43 -21.78
N GLU A 125 -0.39 -1.75 -22.71
CA GLU A 125 -0.36 -1.11 -24.04
C GLU A 125 -1.69 -1.11 -24.80
N ARG A 126 -2.54 -2.13 -24.62
CA ARG A 126 -3.82 -2.29 -25.36
C ARG A 126 -5.03 -2.58 -24.49
N SER A 127 -4.86 -2.61 -23.19
CA SER A 127 -5.92 -2.95 -22.26
C SER A 127 -5.75 -2.22 -20.94
N HIS A 128 -6.81 -2.22 -20.14
CA HIS A 128 -6.70 -1.89 -18.73
C HIS A 128 -7.46 -2.91 -17.89
N THR A 129 -6.95 -3.17 -16.72
CA THR A 129 -7.59 -4.05 -15.74
C THR A 129 -7.84 -3.25 -14.46
N SER A 130 -9.03 -3.41 -13.88
CA SER A 130 -9.40 -2.75 -12.63
C SER A 130 -9.46 -3.76 -11.50
N PHE A 131 -8.81 -3.44 -10.40
CA PHE A 131 -8.81 -4.24 -9.16
C PHE A 131 -9.50 -3.45 -8.06
N LEU A 132 -10.60 -3.99 -7.52
CA LEU A 132 -11.22 -3.46 -6.32
C LEU A 132 -10.50 -4.05 -5.10
N LEU A 133 -9.90 -3.21 -4.29
CA LEU A 133 -9.28 -3.58 -3.02
C LEU A 133 -10.19 -3.18 -1.87
N ASN A 134 -10.49 -4.14 -1.03
CA ASN A 134 -11.16 -3.97 0.26
C ASN A 134 -10.13 -4.08 1.40
N PRO A 135 -10.47 -3.67 2.64
CA PRO A 135 -9.58 -3.86 3.78
C PRO A 135 -9.14 -5.33 3.94
N GLY A 136 -7.83 -5.52 4.06
CA GLY A 136 -7.22 -6.86 4.09
C GLY A 136 -6.68 -7.35 2.75
N ASP A 137 -7.00 -6.68 1.65
CA ASP A 137 -6.51 -7.02 0.32
C ASP A 137 -5.10 -6.47 0.06
N PHE A 138 -4.38 -7.18 -0.78
CA PHE A 138 -3.02 -6.88 -1.22
C PHE A 138 -2.96 -6.77 -2.74
N LEU A 139 -2.17 -5.82 -3.23
CA LEU A 139 -1.86 -5.68 -4.65
C LEU A 139 -0.36 -5.46 -4.87
N LEU A 140 0.27 -6.33 -5.65
CA LEU A 140 1.60 -6.10 -6.21
C LEU A 140 1.45 -5.40 -7.55
N VAL A 141 2.10 -4.26 -7.69
CA VAL A 141 2.27 -3.56 -8.97
C VAL A 141 3.75 -3.55 -9.32
N PRO A 142 4.19 -4.22 -10.38
CA PRO A 142 5.58 -4.21 -10.82
C PRO A 142 6.05 -2.80 -11.22
N LYS A 143 7.35 -2.56 -11.12
CA LYS A 143 7.97 -1.31 -11.59
C LYS A 143 7.59 -0.99 -13.03
N SER A 144 7.50 0.29 -13.33
CA SER A 144 7.16 0.82 -14.66
C SER A 144 5.75 0.46 -15.17
N VAL A 145 4.93 -0.24 -14.39
CA VAL A 145 3.53 -0.49 -14.75
C VAL A 145 2.69 0.74 -14.43
N VAL A 146 2.04 1.29 -15.46
CA VAL A 146 1.20 2.49 -15.30
C VAL A 146 -0.07 2.14 -14.55
N HIS A 147 -0.35 2.90 -13.52
CA HIS A 147 -1.54 2.68 -12.69
C HIS A 147 -2.14 3.98 -12.12
N ALA A 148 -3.36 3.88 -11.65
CA ALA A 148 -4.07 4.95 -10.95
C ALA A 148 -4.93 4.37 -9.83
N ALA A 149 -5.10 5.13 -8.75
CA ALA A 149 -5.96 4.77 -7.63
C ALA A 149 -7.19 5.67 -7.59
N ILE A 150 -8.37 5.07 -7.51
CA ILE A 150 -9.67 5.74 -7.44
C ILE A 150 -10.34 5.36 -6.13
N PRO A 151 -10.32 6.23 -5.10
CA PRO A 151 -11.01 5.97 -3.85
C PRO A 151 -12.53 5.92 -4.06
N LEU A 152 -13.18 4.92 -3.53
CA LEU A 152 -14.65 4.84 -3.51
C LEU A 152 -15.25 5.47 -2.27
N GLU A 153 -14.45 5.57 -1.22
CA GLU A 153 -14.77 6.11 0.10
C GLU A 153 -13.48 6.60 0.78
N PRO A 154 -13.53 7.24 1.97
CA PRO A 154 -12.33 7.51 2.74
C PRO A 154 -11.50 6.24 2.90
N ARG A 155 -10.19 6.31 2.61
CA ARG A 155 -9.31 5.14 2.56
C ARG A 155 -7.96 5.36 3.22
N ILE A 156 -7.32 4.27 3.63
CA ILE A 156 -5.92 4.22 4.04
C ILE A 156 -5.26 3.01 3.38
N VAL A 157 -4.19 3.25 2.66
CA VAL A 157 -3.35 2.22 2.02
C VAL A 157 -1.92 2.39 2.50
N VAL A 158 -1.29 1.32 2.95
CA VAL A 158 0.15 1.28 3.18
C VAL A 158 0.82 0.77 1.91
N SER A 159 1.72 1.59 1.37
CA SER A 159 2.52 1.24 0.20
C SER A 159 3.96 0.97 0.64
N VAL A 160 4.50 -0.17 0.22
CA VAL A 160 5.89 -0.55 0.46
C VAL A 160 6.60 -0.64 -0.88
N GLY A 161 7.61 0.19 -1.08
CA GLY A 161 8.51 0.10 -2.22
C GLY A 161 9.50 -1.05 -2.03
N VAL A 162 9.76 -1.82 -3.08
CA VAL A 162 10.68 -2.95 -3.07
C VAL A 162 11.58 -2.95 -4.30
N PHE A 163 12.85 -3.34 -4.08
CA PHE A 163 13.75 -3.69 -5.17
C PHE A 163 13.64 -5.18 -5.53
N ASP A 164 13.84 -5.45 -6.80
CA ASP A 164 13.91 -6.81 -7.36
C ASP A 164 15.36 -7.33 -7.34
#